data_fceaee3962d89bbe9a53c7bcc5daad40
#
_entry.id   fceaee3962d89bbe9a53c7bcc5daad40
#
_cell.length_a   1.000
_cell.length_b   1.000
_cell.length_c   1.000
_cell.angle_alpha   90.00
_cell.angle_beta   90.00
_cell.angle_gamma   90.00
#
_symmetry.space_group_name_H-M   'P 1'
#
loop_
_entity.id
_entity.type
_entity.pdbx_description
1 polymer ?
#
loop_
_entity_poly.entity_id
_entity_poly.type
_entity_poly.pdbx_seq_one_letter_code
_entity_poly.pdbx_strand_id
1 'polypeptide(L)'
;MMRTRPLKVALLGCGVVGSEVARIMTTHADDLAARIGAPVELAGVAVRRPDKVREGIPAELITTDATALVKRGDIDVIVEVIGGVEPARTLITTAFEHGASVVSANKALLAQDGANLYAAAQEHGQDLYYEAAVAGAIPLIRPLRESLAGDKINRVMGIVNGTTNFILDKMDTSGAGYSEALDEATALGYAEADPTADVEGFDAAAKAAILAGIAFHTRVRLDDVYREGMTEVTAADFASAKQMGCTIKLLAICERAADGESVTARVHPAMIPLSHPLASVREAYNAVFVEADAAGQLMFYGPGAGGAPTASAVLGDVVAVCRNRLNEATGPGESAYTQLPVSSMGEVVTRYHISLDVADKPGVLAQVATVFAEHGVSIDTVRQKGKDGEASLVVVTHRAPDAALSGTVEALRKLDTVRGVASIMRVEGE
;
A
#
# COMPACT_ATOMS: atom_id res chain seq x y z
N MET A 1 -36.22 -18.54 1.80
CA MET A 1 -37.00 -17.82 2.84
C MET A 1 -36.03 -16.87 3.52
N MET A 2 -36.26 -15.54 3.52
CA MET A 2 -35.42 -14.62 4.32
C MET A 2 -35.51 -15.03 5.80
N ARG A 3 -34.37 -15.12 6.49
CA ARG A 3 -34.38 -15.25 7.95
C ARG A 3 -35.06 -14.01 8.54
N THR A 4 -35.94 -14.24 9.53
CA THR A 4 -36.81 -13.19 10.10
C THR A 4 -36.08 -12.24 11.06
N ARG A 5 -34.88 -12.60 11.54
CA ARG A 5 -34.08 -11.75 12.43
C ARG A 5 -33.10 -10.91 11.61
N PRO A 6 -33.07 -9.57 11.77
CA PRO A 6 -32.07 -8.73 11.18
C PRO A 6 -30.67 -9.03 11.77
N LEU A 7 -29.62 -8.90 10.94
CA LEU A 7 -28.23 -8.93 11.38
C LEU A 7 -27.84 -7.54 11.91
N LYS A 8 -27.24 -7.51 13.08
CA LYS A 8 -26.89 -6.28 13.79
C LYS A 8 -25.44 -5.90 13.54
N VAL A 9 -25.24 -4.71 12.99
CA VAL A 9 -23.91 -4.11 12.74
C VAL A 9 -23.69 -2.95 13.70
N ALA A 10 -22.52 -2.87 14.32
CA ALA A 10 -22.15 -1.71 15.12
C ALA A 10 -20.83 -1.10 14.61
N LEU A 11 -20.72 0.23 14.72
CA LEU A 11 -19.57 0.98 14.24
C LEU A 11 -18.68 1.43 15.41
N LEU A 12 -17.39 1.17 15.31
CA LEU A 12 -16.35 1.81 16.11
C LEU A 12 -15.75 2.95 15.27
N GLY A 13 -16.21 4.16 15.53
CA GLY A 13 -15.85 5.36 14.79
C GLY A 13 -16.94 5.82 13.81
N CYS A 14 -17.17 7.12 13.80
CA CYS A 14 -18.09 7.78 12.86
C CYS A 14 -17.45 9.10 12.38
N GLY A 15 -16.28 8.97 11.77
CA GLY A 15 -15.59 9.98 10.99
C GLY A 15 -16.06 9.94 9.53
N VAL A 16 -15.18 10.34 8.62
CA VAL A 16 -15.47 10.39 7.17
C VAL A 16 -15.96 9.05 6.64
N VAL A 17 -15.27 7.94 6.97
CA VAL A 17 -15.64 6.59 6.50
C VAL A 17 -16.88 6.06 7.23
N GLY A 18 -16.89 6.10 8.56
CA GLY A 18 -17.99 5.54 9.35
C GLY A 18 -19.35 6.21 9.09
N SER A 19 -19.36 7.53 8.81
CA SER A 19 -20.57 8.25 8.41
C SER A 19 -21.11 7.75 7.06
N GLU A 20 -20.23 7.51 6.10
CA GLU A 20 -20.60 6.97 4.80
C GLU A 20 -21.09 5.51 4.88
N VAL A 21 -20.47 4.68 5.73
CA VAL A 21 -20.95 3.31 6.00
C VAL A 21 -22.38 3.38 6.52
N ALA A 22 -22.66 4.19 7.55
CA ALA A 22 -23.99 4.34 8.11
C ALA A 22 -25.01 4.86 7.08
N ARG A 23 -24.60 5.88 6.29
CA ARG A 23 -25.45 6.45 5.24
C ARG A 23 -25.83 5.40 4.19
N ILE A 24 -24.86 4.65 3.67
CA ILE A 24 -25.12 3.64 2.63
C ILE A 24 -25.95 2.48 3.20
N MET A 25 -25.69 2.04 4.44
CA MET A 25 -26.52 1.03 5.10
C MET A 25 -27.99 1.44 5.17
N THR A 26 -28.26 2.72 5.43
CA THR A 26 -29.63 3.24 5.50
C THR A 26 -30.25 3.43 4.12
N THR A 27 -29.52 4.05 3.19
CA THR A 27 -30.07 4.42 1.87
C THR A 27 -30.20 3.22 0.92
N HIS A 28 -29.41 2.16 1.12
CA HIS A 28 -29.41 0.94 0.29
C HIS A 28 -29.86 -0.31 1.08
N ALA A 29 -30.65 -0.13 2.15
CA ALA A 29 -31.03 -1.20 3.07
C ALA A 29 -31.69 -2.41 2.36
N ASP A 30 -32.62 -2.16 1.46
CA ASP A 30 -33.35 -3.22 0.73
C ASP A 30 -32.40 -3.98 -0.23
N ASP A 31 -31.51 -3.30 -0.92
CA ASP A 31 -30.54 -3.91 -1.82
C ASP A 31 -29.49 -4.74 -1.05
N LEU A 32 -29.02 -4.23 0.08
CA LEU A 32 -28.12 -4.98 0.97
C LEU A 32 -28.82 -6.22 1.53
N ALA A 33 -30.07 -6.09 1.97
CA ALA A 33 -30.86 -7.22 2.46
C ALA A 33 -31.06 -8.29 1.38
N ALA A 34 -31.34 -7.87 0.14
CA ALA A 34 -31.50 -8.80 -0.99
C ALA A 34 -30.17 -9.54 -1.31
N ARG A 35 -29.04 -8.85 -1.26
CA ARG A 35 -27.72 -9.43 -1.49
C ARG A 35 -27.27 -10.36 -0.39
N ILE A 36 -27.60 -10.06 0.85
CA ILE A 36 -27.22 -10.85 2.03
C ILE A 36 -28.16 -12.04 2.20
N GLY A 37 -29.46 -11.85 1.98
CA GLY A 37 -30.51 -12.83 2.26
C GLY A 37 -31.23 -12.58 3.59
N ALA A 38 -30.92 -11.51 4.31
CA ALA A 38 -31.55 -11.05 5.55
C ALA A 38 -31.42 -9.54 5.70
N PRO A 39 -32.32 -8.85 6.42
CA PRO A 39 -32.17 -7.45 6.77
C PRO A 39 -30.88 -7.20 7.59
N VAL A 40 -30.30 -6.02 7.43
CA VAL A 40 -29.16 -5.55 8.23
C VAL A 40 -29.53 -4.23 8.88
N GLU A 41 -29.26 -4.09 10.17
CA GLU A 41 -29.56 -2.89 10.93
C GLU A 41 -28.31 -2.33 11.64
N LEU A 42 -28.21 -1.01 11.72
CA LEU A 42 -27.23 -0.32 12.55
C LEU A 42 -27.70 -0.37 14.01
N ALA A 43 -26.96 -1.05 14.88
CA ALA A 43 -27.35 -1.34 16.25
C ALA A 43 -26.57 -0.52 17.31
N GLY A 44 -25.57 0.26 16.89
CA GLY A 44 -24.82 1.14 17.78
C GLY A 44 -23.63 1.78 17.08
N VAL A 45 -23.20 2.96 17.57
CA VAL A 45 -22.10 3.73 17.03
C VAL A 45 -21.27 4.30 18.16
N ALA A 46 -20.06 3.81 18.37
CA ALA A 46 -19.14 4.33 19.37
C ALA A 46 -18.34 5.51 18.84
N VAL A 47 -18.32 6.63 19.55
CA VAL A 47 -17.64 7.85 19.15
C VAL A 47 -16.98 8.55 20.35
N ARG A 48 -15.90 9.30 20.12
CA ARG A 48 -15.24 10.10 21.18
C ARG A 48 -15.98 11.39 21.51
N ARG A 49 -16.69 11.98 20.55
CA ARG A 49 -17.41 13.26 20.68
C ARG A 49 -18.88 13.04 20.34
N PRO A 50 -19.75 12.79 21.36
CA PRO A 50 -21.17 12.52 21.14
C PRO A 50 -21.93 13.77 20.66
N ASP A 51 -21.47 14.97 21.04
CA ASP A 51 -22.14 16.23 20.73
C ASP A 51 -22.06 16.64 19.25
N LYS A 52 -21.16 16.02 18.48
CA LYS A 52 -21.08 16.26 17.04
C LYS A 52 -22.30 15.65 16.36
N VAL A 53 -23.12 16.49 15.71
CA VAL A 53 -24.26 16.03 14.91
C VAL A 53 -23.80 15.10 13.81
N ARG A 54 -24.49 13.96 13.66
CA ARG A 54 -24.25 12.96 12.60
C ARG A 54 -25.55 12.73 11.87
N GLU A 55 -25.60 13.29 10.68
CA GLU A 55 -26.79 13.21 9.84
C GLU A 55 -27.16 11.74 9.56
N GLY A 56 -28.45 11.41 9.70
CA GLY A 56 -28.97 10.06 9.43
C GLY A 56 -28.67 9.02 10.50
N ILE A 57 -28.04 9.37 11.64
CA ILE A 57 -27.79 8.45 12.75
C ILE A 57 -28.65 8.86 13.96
N PRO A 58 -29.58 8.01 14.40
CA PRO A 58 -30.37 8.25 15.60
C PRO A 58 -29.49 8.45 16.84
N ALA A 59 -29.83 9.43 17.67
CA ALA A 59 -29.03 9.78 18.86
C ALA A 59 -28.93 8.63 19.87
N GLU A 60 -29.96 7.81 19.97
CA GLU A 60 -30.01 6.63 20.85
C GLU A 60 -29.04 5.52 20.46
N LEU A 61 -28.53 5.51 19.24
CA LEU A 61 -27.48 4.58 18.79
C LEU A 61 -26.07 5.06 19.11
N ILE A 62 -25.90 6.33 19.50
CA ILE A 62 -24.61 6.92 19.76
C ILE A 62 -24.18 6.64 21.20
N THR A 63 -22.97 6.12 21.37
CA THR A 63 -22.35 5.89 22.68
C THR A 63 -20.91 6.38 22.72
N THR A 64 -20.42 6.72 23.90
CA THR A 64 -18.98 6.94 24.17
C THR A 64 -18.29 5.70 24.76
N ASP A 65 -19.08 4.69 25.14
CA ASP A 65 -18.58 3.44 25.71
C ASP A 65 -18.46 2.37 24.62
N ALA A 66 -17.33 2.39 23.91
CA ALA A 66 -17.02 1.39 22.89
C ALA A 66 -16.87 -0.01 23.49
N THR A 67 -16.37 -0.11 24.74
CA THR A 67 -16.20 -1.40 25.41
C THR A 67 -17.54 -2.05 25.73
N ALA A 68 -18.50 -1.29 26.25
CA ALA A 68 -19.86 -1.82 26.47
C ALA A 68 -20.51 -2.23 25.14
N LEU A 69 -20.27 -1.48 24.05
CA LEU A 69 -20.84 -1.80 22.74
C LEU A 69 -20.31 -3.14 22.19
N VAL A 70 -18.99 -3.38 22.22
CA VAL A 70 -18.41 -4.64 21.71
C VAL A 70 -18.71 -5.85 22.58
N LYS A 71 -19.05 -5.65 23.86
CA LYS A 71 -19.46 -6.71 24.79
C LYS A 71 -20.92 -7.13 24.64
N ARG A 72 -21.69 -6.46 23.78
CA ARG A 72 -23.07 -6.86 23.52
C ARG A 72 -23.08 -8.19 22.76
N GLY A 73 -23.64 -9.22 23.34
CA GLY A 73 -23.78 -10.55 22.72
C GLY A 73 -24.86 -10.63 21.62
N ASP A 74 -25.50 -9.52 21.27
CA ASP A 74 -26.49 -9.44 20.20
C ASP A 74 -25.99 -8.75 18.91
N ILE A 75 -24.71 -8.30 18.90
CA ILE A 75 -24.06 -7.72 17.72
C ILE A 75 -23.50 -8.84 16.85
N ASP A 76 -23.80 -8.84 15.57
CA ASP A 76 -23.28 -9.83 14.61
C ASP A 76 -21.96 -9.38 13.96
N VAL A 77 -21.82 -8.09 13.67
CA VAL A 77 -20.62 -7.53 13.01
C VAL A 77 -20.21 -6.20 13.65
N ILE A 78 -18.94 -6.09 13.99
CA ILE A 78 -18.29 -4.82 14.37
C ILE A 78 -17.52 -4.29 13.17
N VAL A 79 -17.76 -3.04 12.79
CA VAL A 79 -16.98 -2.30 11.81
C VAL A 79 -16.04 -1.36 12.54
N GLU A 80 -14.73 -1.59 12.45
CA GLU A 80 -13.70 -0.77 13.09
C GLU A 80 -13.09 0.20 12.07
N VAL A 81 -13.30 1.50 12.31
CA VAL A 81 -12.79 2.61 11.51
C VAL A 81 -12.27 3.77 12.39
N ILE A 82 -11.73 3.42 13.59
CA ILE A 82 -11.15 4.41 14.51
C ILE A 82 -9.67 4.65 14.27
N GLY A 83 -8.97 3.65 13.72
CA GLY A 83 -7.53 3.70 13.46
C GLY A 83 -6.66 3.61 14.72
N GLY A 84 -5.34 3.57 14.52
CA GLY A 84 -4.36 3.36 15.59
C GLY A 84 -4.31 1.90 16.07
N VAL A 85 -3.36 1.59 16.97
CA VAL A 85 -3.19 0.22 17.47
C VAL A 85 -4.10 -0.03 18.67
N GLU A 86 -4.02 0.84 19.67
CA GLU A 86 -4.93 0.83 20.81
C GLU A 86 -5.85 2.07 20.77
N PRO A 87 -7.09 1.96 21.17
CA PRO A 87 -7.78 0.79 21.74
C PRO A 87 -8.36 -0.20 20.71
N ALA A 88 -8.06 -0.06 19.41
CA ALA A 88 -8.67 -0.88 18.35
C ALA A 88 -8.39 -2.37 18.56
N ARG A 89 -7.15 -2.76 18.87
CA ARG A 89 -6.78 -4.16 19.17
C ARG A 89 -7.66 -4.75 20.28
N THR A 90 -7.69 -4.09 21.44
CA THR A 90 -8.48 -4.54 22.58
C THR A 90 -9.97 -4.65 22.25
N LEU A 91 -10.53 -3.69 21.52
CA LEU A 91 -11.94 -3.71 21.13
C LEU A 91 -12.26 -4.82 20.13
N ILE A 92 -11.39 -5.09 19.16
CA ILE A 92 -11.54 -6.16 18.17
C ILE A 92 -11.49 -7.52 18.86
N THR A 93 -10.48 -7.78 19.72
CA THR A 93 -10.38 -9.06 20.43
C THR A 93 -11.57 -9.27 21.34
N THR A 94 -12.01 -8.24 22.08
CA THR A 94 -13.23 -8.30 22.90
C THR A 94 -14.48 -8.58 22.05
N ALA A 95 -14.59 -8.04 20.83
CA ALA A 95 -15.71 -8.35 19.95
C ALA A 95 -15.75 -9.84 19.57
N PHE A 96 -14.61 -10.45 19.24
CA PHE A 96 -14.53 -11.90 18.98
C PHE A 96 -14.97 -12.73 20.18
N GLU A 97 -14.49 -12.41 21.39
CA GLU A 97 -14.86 -13.06 22.64
C GLU A 97 -16.38 -13.02 22.90
N HIS A 98 -17.07 -12.00 22.40
CA HIS A 98 -18.51 -11.83 22.58
C HIS A 98 -19.34 -12.23 21.34
N GLY A 99 -18.71 -12.94 20.38
CA GLY A 99 -19.38 -13.58 19.26
C GLY A 99 -19.67 -12.68 18.07
N ALA A 100 -19.05 -11.50 17.98
CA ALA A 100 -19.14 -10.64 16.81
C ALA A 100 -17.95 -10.84 15.87
N SER A 101 -18.20 -10.95 14.57
CA SER A 101 -17.17 -10.85 13.54
C SER A 101 -16.74 -9.40 13.33
N VAL A 102 -15.55 -9.18 12.75
CA VAL A 102 -14.99 -7.84 12.61
C VAL A 102 -14.64 -7.52 11.15
N VAL A 103 -15.02 -6.32 10.72
CA VAL A 103 -14.57 -5.68 9.49
C VAL A 103 -13.76 -4.45 9.87
N SER A 104 -12.49 -4.38 9.46
CA SER A 104 -11.57 -3.30 9.84
C SER A 104 -10.99 -2.59 8.62
N ALA A 105 -10.76 -1.28 8.72
CA ALA A 105 -10.00 -0.49 7.77
C ALA A 105 -8.62 -0.08 8.31
N ASN A 106 -8.16 -0.70 9.40
CA ASN A 106 -7.01 -0.28 10.20
C ASN A 106 -5.71 -0.96 9.77
N LYS A 107 -5.11 -0.41 8.71
CA LYS A 107 -3.84 -0.93 8.17
C LYS A 107 -2.70 -0.99 9.18
N ALA A 108 -2.61 0.00 10.10
CA ALA A 108 -1.53 0.06 11.07
C ALA A 108 -1.59 -1.13 12.05
N LEU A 109 -2.78 -1.42 12.57
CA LEU A 109 -3.00 -2.55 13.46
C LEU A 109 -2.78 -3.88 12.72
N LEU A 110 -3.29 -4.03 11.50
CA LEU A 110 -3.14 -5.25 10.70
C LEU A 110 -1.68 -5.53 10.33
N ALA A 111 -0.91 -4.51 9.94
CA ALA A 111 0.51 -4.66 9.64
C ALA A 111 1.36 -5.00 10.88
N GLN A 112 0.95 -4.51 12.06
CA GLN A 112 1.69 -4.73 13.31
C GLN A 112 1.30 -6.03 14.01
N ASP A 113 0.02 -6.39 14.02
CA ASP A 113 -0.53 -7.44 14.90
C ASP A 113 -1.57 -8.36 14.21
N GLY A 114 -1.61 -8.36 12.88
CA GLY A 114 -2.60 -9.12 12.11
C GLY A 114 -2.66 -10.60 12.46
N ALA A 115 -1.51 -11.25 12.69
CA ALA A 115 -1.43 -12.66 13.04
C ALA A 115 -2.16 -12.98 14.36
N ASN A 116 -2.01 -12.14 15.38
CA ASN A 116 -2.69 -12.34 16.67
C ASN A 116 -4.21 -12.08 16.53
N LEU A 117 -4.60 -11.10 15.70
CA LEU A 117 -6.01 -10.86 15.42
C LEU A 117 -6.67 -12.04 14.68
N TYR A 118 -5.98 -12.65 13.73
CA TYR A 118 -6.45 -13.87 13.07
C TYR A 118 -6.56 -15.04 14.03
N ALA A 119 -5.55 -15.25 14.89
CA ALA A 119 -5.59 -16.29 15.89
C ALA A 119 -6.79 -16.12 16.83
N ALA A 120 -7.04 -14.91 17.32
CA ALA A 120 -8.19 -14.60 18.16
C ALA A 120 -9.52 -14.81 17.43
N ALA A 121 -9.64 -14.37 16.17
CA ALA A 121 -10.84 -14.61 15.38
C ALA A 121 -11.12 -16.10 15.19
N GLN A 122 -10.10 -16.89 14.87
CA GLN A 122 -10.19 -18.34 14.70
C GLN A 122 -10.56 -19.06 16.01
N GLU A 123 -9.97 -18.67 17.14
CA GLU A 123 -10.27 -19.24 18.46
C GLU A 123 -11.76 -19.10 18.83
N HIS A 124 -12.35 -17.97 18.44
CA HIS A 124 -13.76 -17.67 18.72
C HIS A 124 -14.71 -18.00 17.57
N GLY A 125 -14.22 -18.60 16.47
CA GLY A 125 -15.04 -18.94 15.30
C GLY A 125 -15.67 -17.72 14.62
N GLN A 126 -14.94 -16.59 14.59
CA GLN A 126 -15.38 -15.33 14.01
C GLN A 126 -14.56 -14.97 12.76
N ASP A 127 -15.11 -14.11 11.91
CA ASP A 127 -14.45 -13.58 10.74
C ASP A 127 -13.67 -12.29 11.05
N LEU A 128 -12.50 -12.14 10.39
CA LEU A 128 -11.76 -10.88 10.28
C LEU A 128 -11.60 -10.53 8.79
N TYR A 129 -12.25 -9.45 8.36
CA TYR A 129 -12.17 -8.91 7.00
C TYR A 129 -11.63 -7.49 7.01
N TYR A 130 -10.87 -7.09 5.99
CA TYR A 130 -10.19 -5.79 5.97
C TYR A 130 -9.86 -5.27 4.55
N GLU A 131 -10.77 -5.47 3.58
CA GLU A 131 -10.59 -4.98 2.21
C GLU A 131 -10.20 -3.51 2.17
N ALA A 132 -10.83 -2.69 3.01
CA ALA A 132 -10.60 -1.25 3.08
C ALA A 132 -9.23 -0.84 3.66
N ALA A 133 -8.45 -1.77 4.22
CA ALA A 133 -7.14 -1.46 4.80
C ALA A 133 -6.07 -1.17 3.74
N VAL A 134 -6.21 -1.69 2.52
CA VAL A 134 -5.26 -1.48 1.43
C VAL A 134 -5.98 -0.96 0.19
N ALA A 135 -5.47 0.12 -0.39
CA ALA A 135 -5.93 0.71 -1.65
C ALA A 135 -7.42 1.16 -1.67
N GLY A 136 -7.99 1.47 -0.51
CA GLY A 136 -9.30 2.13 -0.38
C GLY A 136 -10.45 1.36 -1.02
N ALA A 137 -11.00 1.89 -2.13
CA ALA A 137 -12.13 1.28 -2.83
C ALA A 137 -11.75 0.12 -3.75
N ILE A 138 -10.46 -0.06 -4.02
CA ILE A 138 -9.99 -1.08 -4.96
C ILE A 138 -10.20 -2.47 -4.35
N PRO A 139 -11.00 -3.37 -4.98
CA PRO A 139 -11.13 -4.74 -4.51
C PRO A 139 -9.82 -5.48 -4.77
N LEU A 140 -9.03 -5.70 -3.74
CA LEU A 140 -7.68 -6.25 -3.85
C LEU A 140 -7.43 -7.43 -2.91
N ILE A 141 -7.80 -7.31 -1.65
CA ILE A 141 -7.53 -8.35 -0.63
C ILE A 141 -8.28 -9.64 -0.96
N ARG A 142 -9.57 -9.56 -1.24
CA ARG A 142 -10.37 -10.74 -1.61
C ARG A 142 -9.95 -11.35 -2.95
N PRO A 143 -9.72 -10.60 -4.03
CA PRO A 143 -9.16 -11.16 -5.25
C PRO A 143 -7.84 -11.91 -5.03
N LEU A 144 -6.91 -11.39 -4.23
CA LEU A 144 -5.66 -12.08 -3.92
C LEU A 144 -5.87 -13.36 -3.10
N ARG A 145 -6.80 -13.33 -2.14
CA ARG A 145 -7.06 -14.44 -1.21
C ARG A 145 -8.00 -15.51 -1.77
N GLU A 146 -8.95 -15.13 -2.61
CA GLU A 146 -10.05 -15.99 -3.05
C GLU A 146 -10.01 -16.25 -4.55
N SER A 147 -9.96 -15.20 -5.39
CA SER A 147 -10.00 -15.38 -6.85
C SER A 147 -8.71 -15.96 -7.42
N LEU A 148 -7.58 -15.60 -6.85
CA LEU A 148 -6.24 -16.09 -7.23
C LEU A 148 -5.73 -17.21 -6.31
N ALA A 149 -6.57 -17.77 -5.44
CA ALA A 149 -6.19 -18.84 -4.50
C ALA A 149 -5.68 -20.12 -5.18
N GLY A 150 -6.01 -20.33 -6.46
CA GLY A 150 -5.52 -21.45 -7.27
C GLY A 150 -4.26 -21.14 -8.08
N ASP A 151 -3.67 -19.96 -7.94
CA ASP A 151 -2.53 -19.50 -8.71
C ASP A 151 -1.35 -19.15 -7.81
N LYS A 152 -0.16 -19.04 -8.38
CA LYS A 152 1.05 -18.61 -7.69
C LYS A 152 1.36 -17.15 -8.06
N ILE A 153 1.30 -16.29 -7.08
CA ILE A 153 1.67 -14.88 -7.24
C ILE A 153 3.20 -14.78 -7.11
N ASN A 154 3.84 -14.17 -8.10
CA ASN A 154 5.29 -13.93 -8.13
C ASN A 154 5.66 -12.52 -7.72
N ARG A 155 4.84 -11.54 -8.12
CA ARG A 155 5.14 -10.13 -7.87
C ARG A 155 3.85 -9.33 -7.70
N VAL A 156 3.90 -8.38 -6.76
CA VAL A 156 2.89 -7.34 -6.58
C VAL A 156 3.60 -6.00 -6.59
N MET A 157 3.22 -5.11 -7.49
CA MET A 157 3.71 -3.73 -7.56
C MET A 157 2.55 -2.78 -7.38
N GLY A 158 2.69 -1.77 -6.51
CA GLY A 158 1.56 -0.89 -6.24
C GLY A 158 1.94 0.58 -6.07
N ILE A 159 1.13 1.45 -6.67
CA ILE A 159 0.98 2.84 -6.28
C ILE A 159 -0.14 2.84 -5.24
N VAL A 160 0.23 2.76 -3.96
CA VAL A 160 -0.73 2.50 -2.87
C VAL A 160 -0.94 3.72 -1.96
N ASN A 161 -0.35 4.86 -2.32
CA ASN A 161 -0.55 6.13 -1.63
C ASN A 161 -0.90 7.22 -2.63
N GLY A 162 -2.10 7.81 -2.51
CA GLY A 162 -2.61 8.80 -3.44
C GLY A 162 -1.90 10.16 -3.34
N THR A 163 -1.51 10.57 -2.12
CA THR A 163 -0.80 11.83 -1.87
C THR A 163 0.53 11.87 -2.62
N THR A 164 1.33 10.83 -2.48
CA THR A 164 2.64 10.73 -3.13
C THR A 164 2.51 10.61 -4.64
N ASN A 165 1.50 9.86 -5.13
CA ASN A 165 1.28 9.79 -6.57
C ASN A 165 0.85 11.14 -7.16
N PHE A 166 0.00 11.91 -6.46
CA PHE A 166 -0.37 13.25 -6.89
C PHE A 166 0.85 14.18 -6.99
N ILE A 167 1.69 14.20 -5.96
CA ILE A 167 2.89 15.03 -5.93
C ILE A 167 3.83 14.68 -7.09
N LEU A 168 4.15 13.39 -7.28
CA LEU A 168 5.02 12.93 -8.36
C LEU A 168 4.41 13.17 -9.75
N ASP A 169 3.08 13.00 -9.90
CA ASP A 169 2.39 13.30 -11.15
C ASP A 169 2.44 14.79 -11.49
N LYS A 170 2.30 15.66 -10.49
CA LYS A 170 2.43 17.11 -10.66
C LYS A 170 3.86 17.50 -11.07
N MET A 171 4.88 16.94 -10.41
CA MET A 171 6.28 17.17 -10.79
C MET A 171 6.55 16.70 -12.22
N ASP A 172 6.02 15.56 -12.62
CA ASP A 172 6.16 15.02 -13.98
C ASP A 172 5.49 15.89 -15.03
N THR A 173 4.25 16.31 -14.80
CA THR A 173 3.41 16.97 -15.82
C THR A 173 3.70 18.45 -15.97
N SER A 174 3.90 19.17 -14.86
CA SER A 174 4.13 20.62 -14.86
C SER A 174 5.60 21.02 -14.76
N GLY A 175 6.48 20.09 -14.35
CA GLY A 175 7.89 20.41 -14.03
C GLY A 175 8.06 21.13 -12.68
N ALA A 176 7.02 21.16 -11.83
CA ALA A 176 7.05 21.75 -10.50
C ALA A 176 8.14 21.09 -9.64
N GLY A 177 8.68 21.85 -8.69
CA GLY A 177 9.50 21.28 -7.62
C GLY A 177 8.66 20.55 -6.58
N TYR A 178 9.33 19.72 -5.77
CA TYR A 178 8.66 18.95 -4.70
C TYR A 178 7.82 19.82 -3.75
N SER A 179 8.39 20.92 -3.26
CA SER A 179 7.70 21.81 -2.31
C SER A 179 6.42 22.41 -2.91
N GLU A 180 6.49 22.89 -4.15
CA GLU A 180 5.33 23.46 -4.86
C GLU A 180 4.22 22.41 -5.07
N ALA A 181 4.60 21.18 -5.46
CA ALA A 181 3.66 20.09 -5.64
C ALA A 181 3.01 19.63 -4.32
N LEU A 182 3.76 19.65 -3.21
CA LEU A 182 3.26 19.35 -1.87
C LEU A 182 2.29 20.43 -1.38
N ASP A 183 2.61 21.71 -1.59
CA ASP A 183 1.73 22.82 -1.22
C ASP A 183 0.38 22.72 -1.94
N GLU A 184 0.40 22.37 -3.23
CA GLU A 184 -0.83 22.14 -4.01
C GLU A 184 -1.62 20.93 -3.51
N ALA A 185 -0.94 19.82 -3.19
CA ALA A 185 -1.57 18.63 -2.60
C ALA A 185 -2.26 18.96 -1.27
N THR A 186 -1.62 19.80 -0.44
CA THR A 186 -2.19 20.27 0.84
C THR A 186 -3.40 21.17 0.62
N ALA A 187 -3.32 22.10 -0.31
CA ALA A 187 -4.42 23.00 -0.64
C ALA A 187 -5.66 22.27 -1.16
N LEU A 188 -5.46 21.16 -1.88
CA LEU A 188 -6.53 20.30 -2.41
C LEU A 188 -7.02 19.26 -1.38
N GLY A 189 -6.36 19.16 -0.20
CA GLY A 189 -6.73 18.23 0.85
C GLY A 189 -6.25 16.79 0.63
N TYR A 190 -5.31 16.56 -0.29
CA TYR A 190 -4.66 15.26 -0.48
C TYR A 190 -3.55 15.01 0.55
N ALA A 191 -2.85 16.06 0.99
CA ALA A 191 -1.85 15.98 2.04
C ALA A 191 -2.37 16.63 3.33
N GLU A 192 -2.06 16.01 4.47
CA GLU A 192 -2.27 16.58 5.80
C GLU A 192 -1.18 17.61 6.15
N ALA A 193 -1.37 18.34 7.26
CA ALA A 193 -0.38 19.32 7.73
C ALA A 193 0.99 18.69 8.04
N ASP A 194 1.00 17.44 8.48
CA ASP A 194 2.22 16.62 8.59
C ASP A 194 2.13 15.46 7.58
N PRO A 195 2.75 15.58 6.40
CA PRO A 195 2.70 14.57 5.36
C PRO A 195 3.73 13.44 5.53
N THR A 196 4.52 13.43 6.61
CA THR A 196 5.66 12.52 6.82
C THR A 196 5.29 11.07 6.61
N ALA A 197 4.13 10.63 7.10
CA ALA A 197 3.69 9.25 6.95
C ALA A 197 3.51 8.85 5.47
N ASP A 198 3.15 9.79 4.60
CA ASP A 198 2.97 9.57 3.17
C ASP A 198 4.32 9.71 2.45
N VAL A 199 4.96 10.86 2.53
CA VAL A 199 6.13 11.20 1.69
C VAL A 199 7.39 10.41 2.05
N GLU A 200 7.50 9.98 3.31
CA GLU A 200 8.57 9.07 3.75
C GLU A 200 8.20 7.59 3.55
N GLY A 201 7.02 7.28 3.00
CA GLY A 201 6.61 5.94 2.59
C GLY A 201 6.14 5.01 3.72
N PHE A 202 5.90 5.50 4.94
CA PHE A 202 5.42 4.66 6.05
C PHE A 202 4.04 4.05 5.77
N ASP A 203 3.12 4.84 5.22
CA ASP A 203 1.80 4.35 4.80
C ASP A 203 1.90 3.24 3.75
N ALA A 204 2.74 3.45 2.73
CA ALA A 204 2.96 2.46 1.69
C ALA A 204 3.65 1.20 2.22
N ALA A 205 4.58 1.32 3.18
CA ALA A 205 5.25 0.18 3.81
C ALA A 205 4.28 -0.72 4.61
N ALA A 206 3.37 -0.12 5.37
CA ALA A 206 2.34 -0.88 6.09
C ALA A 206 1.45 -1.68 5.11
N LYS A 207 1.07 -1.08 3.99
CA LYS A 207 0.30 -1.76 2.95
C LYS A 207 1.12 -2.84 2.24
N ALA A 208 2.41 -2.60 1.98
CA ALA A 208 3.30 -3.60 1.39
C ALA A 208 3.45 -4.84 2.28
N ALA A 209 3.58 -4.68 3.60
CA ALA A 209 3.63 -5.81 4.54
C ALA A 209 2.38 -6.68 4.44
N ILE A 210 1.19 -6.06 4.43
CA ILE A 210 -0.09 -6.77 4.28
C ILE A 210 -0.16 -7.50 2.93
N LEU A 211 0.18 -6.82 1.83
CA LEU A 211 0.14 -7.39 0.48
C LEU A 211 1.11 -8.57 0.32
N ALA A 212 2.35 -8.43 0.81
CA ALA A 212 3.34 -9.49 0.77
C ALA A 212 2.89 -10.72 1.57
N GLY A 213 2.32 -10.49 2.76
CA GLY A 213 1.78 -11.56 3.59
C GLY A 213 0.71 -12.38 2.89
N ILE A 214 -0.23 -11.70 2.22
CA ILE A 214 -1.32 -12.34 1.48
C ILE A 214 -0.81 -13.03 0.21
N ALA A 215 -0.01 -12.33 -0.60
CA ALA A 215 0.44 -12.82 -1.89
C ALA A 215 1.37 -14.04 -1.79
N PHE A 216 2.19 -14.08 -0.75
CA PHE A 216 3.21 -15.13 -0.60
C PHE A 216 2.92 -16.12 0.52
N HIS A 217 1.79 -15.96 1.20
CA HIS A 217 1.34 -16.85 2.28
C HIS A 217 2.37 -17.01 3.40
N THR A 218 3.10 -15.94 3.71
CA THR A 218 4.12 -15.87 4.77
C THR A 218 3.90 -14.63 5.61
N ARG A 219 4.39 -14.62 6.85
CA ARG A 219 4.28 -13.45 7.72
C ARG A 219 5.39 -12.46 7.40
N VAL A 220 5.01 -11.27 6.96
CA VAL A 220 5.91 -10.13 6.72
C VAL A 220 5.57 -9.05 7.72
N ARG A 221 6.55 -8.66 8.53
CA ARG A 221 6.40 -7.60 9.55
C ARG A 221 6.68 -6.25 8.91
N LEU A 222 6.13 -5.19 9.48
CA LEU A 222 6.41 -3.82 9.02
C LEU A 222 7.91 -3.50 9.03
N ASP A 223 8.64 -3.99 10.04
CA ASP A 223 10.09 -3.79 10.18
C ASP A 223 10.91 -4.56 9.13
N ASP A 224 10.33 -5.55 8.47
CA ASP A 224 10.98 -6.30 7.39
C ASP A 224 10.88 -5.58 6.03
N VAL A 225 10.05 -4.53 5.94
CA VAL A 225 9.86 -3.77 4.70
C VAL A 225 10.94 -2.70 4.56
N TYR A 226 11.79 -2.81 3.54
CA TYR A 226 12.69 -1.72 3.18
C TYR A 226 11.89 -0.49 2.74
N ARG A 227 12.30 0.69 3.20
CA ARG A 227 11.59 1.93 2.90
C ARG A 227 12.55 3.08 2.58
N GLU A 228 12.23 3.80 1.52
CA GLU A 228 12.88 5.03 1.09
C GLU A 228 11.80 6.05 0.71
N GLY A 229 11.87 7.26 1.27
CA GLY A 229 10.94 8.35 0.99
C GLY A 229 11.18 8.98 -0.39
N MET A 230 10.32 9.92 -0.76
CA MET A 230 10.39 10.60 -2.06
C MET A 230 10.81 12.07 -1.96
N THR A 231 11.15 12.57 -0.80
CA THR A 231 11.47 13.98 -0.56
C THR A 231 12.69 14.47 -1.31
N GLU A 232 13.61 13.55 -1.65
CA GLU A 232 14.84 13.84 -2.41
C GLU A 232 14.63 13.82 -3.95
N VAL A 233 13.44 13.42 -4.43
CA VAL A 233 13.14 13.38 -5.87
C VAL A 233 13.04 14.80 -6.41
N THR A 234 13.76 15.08 -7.50
CA THR A 234 13.88 16.41 -8.09
C THR A 234 13.26 16.51 -9.48
N ALA A 235 13.01 17.73 -9.96
CA ALA A 235 12.61 17.97 -11.35
C ALA A 235 13.66 17.49 -12.36
N ALA A 236 14.94 17.47 -11.98
CA ALA A 236 16.01 16.94 -12.82
C ALA A 236 15.90 15.43 -13.02
N ASP A 237 15.46 14.69 -11.99
CA ASP A 237 15.21 13.26 -12.09
C ASP A 237 14.09 12.96 -13.09
N PHE A 238 13.00 13.73 -13.07
CA PHE A 238 11.95 13.61 -14.09
C PHE A 238 12.43 13.96 -15.49
N ALA A 239 13.25 14.98 -15.64
CA ALA A 239 13.83 15.30 -16.94
C ALA A 239 14.72 14.16 -17.48
N SER A 240 15.46 13.49 -16.59
CA SER A 240 16.28 12.32 -16.93
C SER A 240 15.41 11.10 -17.25
N ALA A 241 14.38 10.82 -16.45
CA ALA A 241 13.43 9.74 -16.68
C ALA A 241 12.73 9.87 -18.05
N LYS A 242 12.27 11.09 -18.40
CA LYS A 242 11.66 11.36 -19.71
C LYS A 242 12.60 11.07 -20.88
N GLN A 243 13.90 11.37 -20.75
CA GLN A 243 14.87 11.05 -21.79
C GLN A 243 15.09 9.55 -21.99
N MET A 244 14.72 8.74 -20.99
CA MET A 244 14.75 7.27 -21.03
C MET A 244 13.39 6.66 -21.42
N GLY A 245 12.36 7.46 -21.69
CA GLY A 245 11.00 6.94 -21.90
C GLY A 245 10.37 6.38 -20.64
N CYS A 246 10.75 6.91 -19.47
CA CYS A 246 10.28 6.51 -18.15
C CYS A 246 9.54 7.65 -17.44
N THR A 247 8.78 7.32 -16.41
CA THR A 247 8.27 8.22 -15.38
C THR A 247 8.72 7.74 -14.00
N ILE A 248 8.51 8.55 -12.96
CA ILE A 248 8.87 8.20 -11.59
C ILE A 248 7.61 7.99 -10.77
N LYS A 249 7.56 6.89 -10.01
CA LYS A 249 6.49 6.57 -9.07
C LYS A 249 7.08 6.12 -7.73
N LEU A 250 6.38 6.38 -6.63
CA LEU A 250 6.66 5.72 -5.36
C LEU A 250 5.97 4.37 -5.37
N LEU A 251 6.75 3.29 -5.40
CA LEU A 251 6.21 1.93 -5.55
C LEU A 251 6.36 1.11 -4.28
N ALA A 252 5.29 0.45 -3.87
CA ALA A 252 5.35 -0.71 -3.00
C ALA A 252 5.57 -1.94 -3.88
N ILE A 253 6.65 -2.68 -3.66
CA ILE A 253 7.04 -3.84 -4.46
C ILE A 253 7.21 -5.03 -3.51
N CYS A 254 6.42 -6.06 -3.74
CA CYS A 254 6.51 -7.34 -3.06
C CYS A 254 6.85 -8.39 -4.10
N GLU A 255 7.91 -9.16 -3.90
CA GLU A 255 8.43 -10.05 -4.92
C GLU A 255 8.96 -11.33 -4.30
N ARG A 256 8.68 -12.47 -4.94
CA ARG A 256 9.29 -13.75 -4.61
C ARG A 256 10.64 -13.85 -5.30
N ALA A 257 11.65 -14.31 -4.58
CA ALA A 257 12.96 -14.58 -5.19
C ALA A 257 12.85 -15.62 -6.31
N ALA A 258 13.75 -15.56 -7.28
CA ALA A 258 13.73 -16.45 -8.45
C ALA A 258 13.84 -17.94 -8.10
N ASP A 259 14.52 -18.28 -7.00
CA ASP A 259 14.60 -19.66 -6.47
C ASP A 259 13.33 -20.06 -5.70
N GLY A 260 12.45 -19.12 -5.36
CA GLY A 260 11.24 -19.35 -4.60
C GLY A 260 11.42 -19.47 -3.09
N GLU A 261 12.66 -19.39 -2.58
CA GLU A 261 13.01 -19.69 -1.20
C GLU A 261 12.89 -18.48 -0.25
N SER A 262 12.73 -17.29 -0.80
CA SER A 262 12.56 -16.06 -0.02
C SER A 262 11.62 -15.08 -0.69
N VAL A 263 11.25 -14.03 0.03
CA VAL A 263 10.44 -12.92 -0.47
C VAL A 263 11.07 -11.59 -0.10
N THR A 264 10.72 -10.53 -0.83
CA THR A 264 11.12 -9.16 -0.51
C THR A 264 9.89 -8.28 -0.46
N ALA A 265 9.93 -7.27 0.42
CA ALA A 265 8.95 -6.20 0.46
C ALA A 265 9.69 -4.87 0.60
N ARG A 266 9.43 -3.94 -0.31
CA ARG A 266 10.13 -2.68 -0.36
C ARG A 266 9.25 -1.53 -0.85
N VAL A 267 9.56 -0.34 -0.41
CA VAL A 267 8.92 0.91 -0.86
C VAL A 267 10.01 1.91 -1.19
N HIS A 268 10.04 2.40 -2.41
CA HIS A 268 10.98 3.42 -2.84
C HIS A 268 10.51 4.13 -4.12
N PRO A 269 11.00 5.34 -4.40
CA PRO A 269 10.87 5.94 -5.73
C PRO A 269 11.56 5.07 -6.77
N ALA A 270 10.93 4.89 -7.92
CA ALA A 270 11.48 4.13 -9.03
C ALA A 270 11.12 4.75 -10.37
N MET A 271 12.04 4.69 -11.32
CA MET A 271 11.77 4.91 -12.73
C MET A 271 11.05 3.68 -13.28
N ILE A 272 9.94 3.88 -13.97
CA ILE A 272 9.24 2.83 -14.70
C ILE A 272 9.04 3.22 -16.17
N PRO A 273 9.17 2.28 -17.12
CA PRO A 273 8.93 2.55 -18.53
C PRO A 273 7.51 3.07 -18.77
N LEU A 274 7.34 3.99 -19.69
CA LEU A 274 6.01 4.51 -20.07
C LEU A 274 5.10 3.44 -20.66
N SER A 275 5.66 2.31 -21.10
CA SER A 275 4.91 1.12 -21.55
C SER A 275 4.33 0.30 -20.40
N HIS A 276 4.83 0.45 -19.17
CA HIS A 276 4.32 -0.28 -18.01
C HIS A 276 2.95 0.29 -17.58
N PRO A 277 1.93 -0.54 -17.29
CA PRO A 277 0.58 -0.07 -16.95
C PRO A 277 0.54 0.94 -15.79
N LEU A 278 1.38 0.78 -14.76
CA LEU A 278 1.45 1.72 -13.63
C LEU A 278 1.92 3.13 -14.02
N ALA A 279 2.62 3.30 -15.14
CA ALA A 279 3.05 4.61 -15.61
C ALA A 279 1.88 5.53 -15.99
N SER A 280 0.75 4.95 -16.36
CA SER A 280 -0.47 5.67 -16.76
C SER A 280 -1.30 6.19 -15.58
N VAL A 281 -0.98 5.79 -14.35
CA VAL A 281 -1.73 6.17 -13.15
C VAL A 281 -1.42 7.63 -12.79
N ARG A 282 -2.44 8.49 -12.80
CA ARG A 282 -2.34 9.94 -12.61
C ARG A 282 -3.02 10.39 -11.33
N GLU A 283 -2.74 11.62 -10.94
CA GLU A 283 -3.37 12.30 -9.81
C GLU A 283 -3.27 11.49 -8.51
N ALA A 284 -4.32 11.52 -7.66
CA ALA A 284 -4.39 10.80 -6.41
C ALA A 284 -4.92 9.35 -6.53
N TYR A 285 -4.94 8.80 -7.76
CA TYR A 285 -5.38 7.43 -7.95
C TYR A 285 -4.33 6.41 -7.51
N ASN A 286 -4.83 5.26 -7.08
CA ASN A 286 -4.01 4.11 -6.75
C ASN A 286 -4.16 3.02 -7.82
N ALA A 287 -3.14 2.18 -7.91
CA ALA A 287 -3.20 0.95 -8.71
C ALA A 287 -2.28 -0.11 -8.14
N VAL A 288 -2.69 -1.36 -8.27
CA VAL A 288 -1.87 -2.51 -7.90
C VAL A 288 -1.80 -3.46 -9.10
N PHE A 289 -0.58 -3.76 -9.49
CA PHE A 289 -0.24 -4.66 -10.59
C PHE A 289 0.26 -5.97 -10.00
N VAL A 290 -0.32 -7.07 -10.44
CA VAL A 290 -0.05 -8.42 -9.95
C VAL A 290 0.44 -9.29 -11.09
N GLU A 291 1.53 -9.99 -10.87
CA GLU A 291 2.07 -10.99 -11.79
C GLU A 291 1.90 -12.38 -11.18
N ALA A 292 1.15 -13.23 -11.86
CA ALA A 292 0.84 -14.58 -11.44
C ALA A 292 1.21 -15.58 -12.54
N ASP A 293 1.48 -16.84 -12.17
CA ASP A 293 1.97 -17.86 -13.11
C ASP A 293 0.95 -18.17 -14.22
N ALA A 294 -0.30 -18.37 -13.85
CA ALA A 294 -1.34 -18.77 -14.79
C ALA A 294 -2.22 -17.61 -15.26
N ALA A 295 -2.63 -16.70 -14.36
CA ALA A 295 -3.44 -15.54 -14.71
C ALA A 295 -2.65 -14.45 -15.46
N GLY A 296 -1.32 -14.52 -15.41
CA GLY A 296 -0.46 -13.53 -16.05
C GLY A 296 -0.50 -12.18 -15.32
N GLN A 297 -0.61 -11.11 -16.07
CA GLN A 297 -0.55 -9.74 -15.57
C GLN A 297 -1.95 -9.17 -15.35
N LEU A 298 -2.23 -8.74 -14.14
CA LEU A 298 -3.50 -8.14 -13.74
C LEU A 298 -3.23 -6.74 -13.16
N MET A 299 -4.13 -5.80 -13.39
CA MET A 299 -4.07 -4.47 -12.78
C MET A 299 -5.41 -4.11 -12.15
N PHE A 300 -5.35 -3.70 -10.88
CA PHE A 300 -6.47 -3.18 -10.12
C PHE A 300 -6.27 -1.67 -9.95
N TYR A 301 -7.24 -0.86 -10.35
CA TYR A 301 -7.13 0.59 -10.41
C TYR A 301 -8.38 1.27 -9.86
N GLY A 302 -8.20 2.35 -9.12
CA GLY A 302 -9.32 3.13 -8.58
C GLY A 302 -8.90 4.17 -7.54
N PRO A 303 -9.86 4.80 -6.86
CA PRO A 303 -9.57 5.74 -5.78
C PRO A 303 -9.01 4.98 -4.56
N GLY A 304 -7.82 5.39 -4.10
CA GLY A 304 -7.11 4.78 -2.98
C GLY A 304 -7.58 5.23 -1.60
N ALA A 305 -8.39 6.29 -1.52
CA ALA A 305 -8.91 6.87 -0.29
C ALA A 305 -10.22 7.61 -0.55
N GLY A 306 -10.87 8.07 0.52
CA GLY A 306 -12.10 8.83 0.47
C GLY A 306 -13.23 8.17 1.28
N GLY A 307 -14.20 8.94 1.74
CA GLY A 307 -15.28 8.45 2.60
C GLY A 307 -16.11 7.37 1.92
N ALA A 308 -16.79 7.71 0.84
CA ALA A 308 -17.65 6.78 0.11
C ALA A 308 -16.88 5.64 -0.58
N PRO A 309 -15.71 5.87 -1.23
CA PRO A 309 -14.90 4.78 -1.76
C PRO A 309 -14.50 3.73 -0.70
N THR A 310 -13.97 4.18 0.44
CA THR A 310 -13.57 3.28 1.53
C THR A 310 -14.77 2.57 2.17
N ALA A 311 -15.89 3.29 2.35
CA ALA A 311 -17.13 2.70 2.85
C ALA A 311 -17.68 1.59 1.93
N SER A 312 -17.48 1.71 0.62
CA SER A 312 -17.85 0.67 -0.35
C SER A 312 -17.10 -0.64 -0.09
N ALA A 313 -15.78 -0.57 0.15
CA ALA A 313 -14.99 -1.75 0.49
C ALA A 313 -15.41 -2.36 1.83
N VAL A 314 -15.60 -1.52 2.87
CA VAL A 314 -16.12 -1.95 4.18
C VAL A 314 -17.44 -2.70 4.03
N LEU A 315 -18.39 -2.14 3.27
CA LEU A 315 -19.70 -2.76 3.09
C LEU A 315 -19.64 -4.04 2.26
N GLY A 316 -18.70 -4.14 1.31
CA GLY A 316 -18.42 -5.39 0.63
C GLY A 316 -18.02 -6.50 1.60
N ASP A 317 -17.20 -6.17 2.59
CA ASP A 317 -16.81 -7.10 3.67
C ASP A 317 -17.97 -7.40 4.62
N VAL A 318 -18.74 -6.38 5.01
CA VAL A 318 -19.97 -6.60 5.82
C VAL A 318 -20.92 -7.59 5.14
N VAL A 319 -21.15 -7.44 3.83
CA VAL A 319 -21.98 -8.38 3.06
C VAL A 319 -21.40 -9.80 3.09
N ALA A 320 -20.09 -9.95 2.92
CA ALA A 320 -19.44 -11.26 2.96
C ALA A 320 -19.58 -11.91 4.35
N VAL A 321 -19.23 -11.18 5.41
CA VAL A 321 -19.35 -11.64 6.81
C VAL A 321 -20.80 -12.00 7.17
N CYS A 322 -21.77 -11.16 6.79
CA CYS A 322 -23.18 -11.43 7.03
C CYS A 322 -23.66 -12.72 6.33
N ARG A 323 -23.20 -12.98 5.10
CA ARG A 323 -23.48 -14.25 4.40
C ARG A 323 -22.89 -15.45 5.11
N ASN A 324 -21.63 -15.34 5.58
CA ASN A 324 -20.99 -16.41 6.34
C ASN A 324 -21.81 -16.74 7.59
N ARG A 325 -22.22 -15.73 8.36
CA ARG A 325 -23.03 -15.93 9.57
C ARG A 325 -24.39 -16.57 9.29
N LEU A 326 -25.06 -16.20 8.19
CA LEU A 326 -26.33 -16.83 7.79
C LEU A 326 -26.16 -18.31 7.43
N ASN A 327 -25.01 -18.67 6.89
CA ASN A 327 -24.69 -20.05 6.50
C ASN A 327 -23.99 -20.85 7.61
N GLU A 328 -23.82 -20.25 8.80
CA GLU A 328 -23.10 -20.85 9.93
C GLU A 328 -21.68 -21.28 9.56
N ALA A 329 -21.03 -20.46 8.73
CA ALA A 329 -19.68 -20.66 8.21
C ALA A 329 -18.79 -19.47 8.57
N THR A 330 -17.49 -19.68 8.46
CA THR A 330 -16.48 -18.63 8.50
C THR A 330 -15.82 -18.51 7.12
N GLY A 331 -15.35 -17.32 6.82
CA GLY A 331 -14.54 -17.06 5.63
C GLY A 331 -13.10 -17.59 5.77
N PRO A 332 -12.25 -17.27 4.79
CA PRO A 332 -10.85 -17.70 4.83
C PRO A 332 -10.11 -17.10 6.03
N GLY A 333 -9.45 -17.97 6.81
CA GLY A 333 -8.57 -17.57 7.90
C GLY A 333 -7.26 -16.95 7.43
N GLU A 334 -6.25 -16.85 8.30
CA GLU A 334 -4.90 -16.44 7.92
C GLU A 334 -4.33 -17.43 6.88
N SER A 335 -3.79 -16.91 5.78
CA SER A 335 -3.20 -17.74 4.72
C SER A 335 -1.68 -17.95 4.88
N ALA A 336 -1.10 -17.66 6.05
CA ALA A 336 0.34 -17.78 6.29
C ALA A 336 0.73 -19.24 6.59
N TYR A 337 0.72 -20.09 5.57
CA TYR A 337 1.12 -21.51 5.67
C TYR A 337 2.57 -21.77 5.27
N THR A 338 3.28 -20.76 4.75
CA THR A 338 4.72 -20.83 4.45
C THR A 338 5.51 -20.05 5.51
N GLN A 339 6.83 -20.34 5.56
CA GLN A 339 7.78 -19.65 6.45
C GLN A 339 8.94 -19.10 5.63
N LEU A 340 8.63 -18.44 4.51
CA LEU A 340 9.64 -17.82 3.66
C LEU A 340 10.30 -16.66 4.39
N PRO A 341 11.63 -16.62 4.45
CA PRO A 341 12.35 -15.47 5.00
C PRO A 341 12.14 -14.23 4.14
N VAL A 342 12.17 -13.07 4.78
CA VAL A 342 12.20 -11.79 4.06
C VAL A 342 13.66 -11.40 3.85
N SER A 343 14.10 -11.38 2.60
CA SER A 343 15.46 -10.98 2.22
C SER A 343 15.68 -9.48 2.38
N SER A 344 16.91 -9.12 2.69
CA SER A 344 17.34 -7.72 2.79
C SER A 344 17.32 -7.02 1.45
N MET A 345 17.24 -5.68 1.46
CA MET A 345 17.32 -4.89 0.22
C MET A 345 18.59 -5.15 -0.57
N GLY A 346 19.72 -5.39 0.09
CA GLY A 346 21.00 -5.66 -0.56
C GLY A 346 21.01 -6.89 -1.47
N GLU A 347 20.13 -7.87 -1.22
CA GLU A 347 19.98 -9.09 -2.02
C GLU A 347 19.02 -8.92 -3.20
N VAL A 348 18.23 -7.86 -3.22
CA VAL A 348 17.31 -7.56 -4.32
C VAL A 348 18.07 -7.32 -5.61
N VAL A 349 17.70 -8.02 -6.67
CA VAL A 349 18.28 -7.83 -8.00
C VAL A 349 17.50 -6.75 -8.75
N THR A 350 18.12 -5.58 -8.90
CA THR A 350 17.52 -4.40 -9.52
C THR A 350 18.46 -3.73 -10.51
N ARG A 351 18.12 -2.57 -11.04
CA ARG A 351 18.92 -1.74 -11.92
C ARG A 351 18.99 -0.32 -11.35
N TYR A 352 20.12 0.36 -11.57
CA TYR A 352 20.26 1.78 -11.23
C TYR A 352 20.36 2.65 -12.47
N HIS A 353 19.68 3.78 -12.39
CA HIS A 353 19.99 5.00 -13.13
C HIS A 353 20.82 5.89 -12.21
N ILE A 354 22.01 6.26 -12.64
CA ILE A 354 22.96 7.07 -11.87
C ILE A 354 23.34 8.29 -12.69
N SER A 355 23.12 9.48 -12.15
CA SER A 355 23.57 10.74 -12.75
C SER A 355 24.74 11.29 -11.96
N LEU A 356 25.85 11.49 -12.63
CA LEU A 356 27.11 11.97 -12.06
C LEU A 356 27.49 13.34 -12.65
N ASP A 357 27.94 14.24 -11.79
CA ASP A 357 28.66 15.44 -12.22
C ASP A 357 30.14 15.12 -12.22
N VAL A 358 30.76 15.20 -13.38
CA VAL A 358 32.13 14.79 -13.59
C VAL A 358 32.94 15.89 -14.25
N ALA A 359 34.28 15.82 -14.11
CA ALA A 359 35.17 16.69 -14.87
C ALA A 359 35.14 16.29 -16.36
N ASP A 360 35.04 17.28 -17.25
CA ASP A 360 35.13 17.04 -18.70
C ASP A 360 36.61 16.94 -19.15
N LYS A 361 37.17 15.74 -18.92
CA LYS A 361 38.59 15.44 -19.22
C LYS A 361 38.74 14.04 -19.80
N PRO A 362 39.74 13.80 -20.67
CA PRO A 362 40.06 12.46 -21.12
C PRO A 362 40.34 11.50 -19.95
N GLY A 363 39.83 10.27 -20.05
CA GLY A 363 40.04 9.21 -19.06
C GLY A 363 38.98 9.12 -17.95
N VAL A 364 38.12 10.12 -17.78
CA VAL A 364 37.07 10.09 -16.72
C VAL A 364 36.09 8.91 -16.90
N LEU A 365 35.62 8.71 -18.12
CA LEU A 365 34.74 7.57 -18.42
C LEU A 365 35.40 6.21 -18.15
N ALA A 366 36.71 6.10 -18.44
CA ALA A 366 37.46 4.88 -18.16
C ALA A 366 37.56 4.60 -16.64
N GLN A 367 37.81 5.64 -15.83
CA GLN A 367 37.86 5.50 -14.37
C GLN A 367 36.47 5.08 -13.81
N VAL A 368 35.40 5.73 -14.25
CA VAL A 368 34.04 5.37 -13.88
C VAL A 368 33.75 3.92 -14.25
N ALA A 369 34.03 3.51 -15.50
CA ALA A 369 33.79 2.14 -15.96
C ALA A 369 34.59 1.08 -15.17
N THR A 370 35.83 1.43 -14.74
CA THR A 370 36.64 0.56 -13.90
C THR A 370 35.96 0.29 -12.54
N VAL A 371 35.38 1.30 -11.90
CA VAL A 371 34.67 1.14 -10.63
C VAL A 371 33.50 0.19 -10.79
N PHE A 372 32.70 0.30 -11.86
CA PHE A 372 31.61 -0.65 -12.14
C PHE A 372 32.14 -2.09 -12.29
N ALA A 373 33.22 -2.28 -13.03
CA ALA A 373 33.84 -3.59 -13.25
C ALA A 373 34.37 -4.20 -11.94
N GLU A 374 35.00 -3.42 -11.08
CA GLU A 374 35.51 -3.87 -9.77
C GLU A 374 34.41 -4.34 -8.81
N HIS A 375 33.19 -3.81 -8.95
CA HIS A 375 32.04 -4.21 -8.17
C HIS A 375 31.18 -5.27 -8.87
N GLY A 376 31.61 -5.79 -10.03
CA GLY A 376 30.88 -6.79 -10.79
C GLY A 376 29.57 -6.28 -11.40
N VAL A 377 29.42 -4.96 -11.56
CA VAL A 377 28.24 -4.33 -12.13
C VAL A 377 28.49 -4.05 -13.61
N SER A 378 27.61 -4.56 -14.48
CA SER A 378 27.64 -4.31 -15.91
C SER A 378 26.86 -3.04 -16.25
N ILE A 379 27.43 -2.23 -17.14
CA ILE A 379 26.80 -1.02 -17.67
C ILE A 379 25.98 -1.39 -18.91
N ASP A 380 24.71 -0.98 -18.94
CA ASP A 380 23.81 -1.10 -20.08
C ASP A 380 23.94 0.12 -21.01
N THR A 381 23.77 1.32 -20.47
CA THR A 381 23.76 2.56 -21.23
C THR A 381 24.61 3.63 -20.55
N VAL A 382 25.38 4.36 -21.37
CA VAL A 382 26.12 5.57 -20.93
C VAL A 382 25.75 6.73 -21.84
N ARG A 383 25.45 7.87 -21.22
CA ARG A 383 25.25 9.13 -21.94
C ARG A 383 26.04 10.25 -21.26
N GLN A 384 26.86 10.91 -22.01
CA GLN A 384 27.63 12.06 -21.55
C GLN A 384 27.18 13.33 -22.26
N LYS A 385 27.00 14.41 -21.50
CA LYS A 385 26.79 15.77 -22.02
C LYS A 385 27.84 16.68 -21.37
N GLY A 386 28.77 17.20 -22.14
CA GLY A 386 29.79 18.14 -21.67
C GLY A 386 29.45 19.58 -22.08
N LYS A 387 29.78 20.55 -21.22
CA LYS A 387 29.74 21.97 -21.50
C LYS A 387 30.73 22.70 -20.56
N ASP A 388 31.59 23.54 -21.15
CA ASP A 388 32.47 24.47 -20.42
C ASP A 388 33.37 23.83 -19.33
N GLY A 389 33.89 22.61 -19.60
CA GLY A 389 34.81 21.90 -18.67
C GLY A 389 34.10 21.10 -17.57
N GLU A 390 32.78 21.04 -17.62
CA GLU A 390 31.90 20.20 -16.79
C GLU A 390 31.16 19.23 -17.68
N ALA A 391 30.89 18.03 -17.16
CA ALA A 391 30.08 17.05 -17.86
C ALA A 391 29.11 16.36 -16.90
N SER A 392 27.90 16.14 -17.36
CA SER A 392 26.98 15.20 -16.75
C SER A 392 27.12 13.83 -17.42
N LEU A 393 27.34 12.81 -16.62
CA LEU A 393 27.48 11.43 -17.05
C LEU A 393 26.31 10.63 -16.47
N VAL A 394 25.42 10.18 -17.33
CA VAL A 394 24.29 9.30 -16.94
C VAL A 394 24.66 7.87 -17.28
N VAL A 395 24.58 6.99 -16.30
CA VAL A 395 24.84 5.56 -16.42
C VAL A 395 23.57 4.79 -16.03
N VAL A 396 23.16 3.85 -16.87
CA VAL A 396 22.13 2.83 -16.54
C VAL A 396 22.83 1.49 -16.46
N THR A 397 22.58 0.74 -15.41
CA THR A 397 23.21 -0.57 -15.20
C THR A 397 22.36 -1.70 -15.77
N HIS A 398 22.95 -2.84 -16.05
CA HIS A 398 22.23 -4.11 -16.07
C HIS A 398 21.76 -4.49 -14.65
N ARG A 399 20.94 -5.53 -14.54
CA ARG A 399 20.48 -6.04 -13.25
C ARG A 399 21.63 -6.61 -12.44
N ALA A 400 21.72 -6.20 -11.18
CA ALA A 400 22.70 -6.68 -10.21
C ALA A 400 22.10 -6.61 -8.78
N PRO A 401 22.65 -7.32 -7.79
CA PRO A 401 22.25 -7.14 -6.39
C PRO A 401 22.39 -5.68 -5.95
N ASP A 402 21.41 -5.16 -5.21
CA ASP A 402 21.42 -3.76 -4.74
C ASP A 402 22.66 -3.43 -3.91
N ALA A 403 23.19 -4.39 -3.15
CA ALA A 403 24.46 -4.22 -2.43
C ALA A 403 25.66 -3.93 -3.35
N ALA A 404 25.72 -4.58 -4.52
CA ALA A 404 26.79 -4.32 -5.50
C ALA A 404 26.60 -2.95 -6.16
N LEU A 405 25.34 -2.59 -6.47
CA LEU A 405 24.99 -1.30 -7.06
C LEU A 405 25.30 -0.14 -6.10
N SER A 406 24.90 -0.25 -4.83
CA SER A 406 25.16 0.77 -3.81
C SER A 406 26.64 0.88 -3.48
N GLY A 407 27.37 -0.25 -3.41
CA GLY A 407 28.82 -0.25 -3.25
C GLY A 407 29.53 0.45 -4.42
N THR A 408 29.06 0.27 -5.64
CA THR A 408 29.56 0.99 -6.83
C THR A 408 29.38 2.49 -6.66
N VAL A 409 28.20 2.95 -6.24
CA VAL A 409 27.93 4.38 -6.02
C VAL A 409 28.84 4.96 -4.94
N GLU A 410 29.04 4.25 -3.84
CA GLU A 410 29.94 4.69 -2.77
C GLU A 410 31.41 4.78 -3.23
N ALA A 411 31.83 3.90 -4.13
CA ALA A 411 33.16 3.97 -4.74
C ALA A 411 33.28 5.14 -5.74
N LEU A 412 32.22 5.38 -6.55
CA LEU A 412 32.17 6.51 -7.49
C LEU A 412 32.30 7.86 -6.76
N ARG A 413 31.65 8.01 -5.59
CA ARG A 413 31.73 9.24 -4.76
C ARG A 413 33.18 9.57 -4.31
N LYS A 414 34.08 8.58 -4.30
CA LYS A 414 35.48 8.73 -3.85
C LYS A 414 36.45 9.09 -4.98
N LEU A 415 35.98 9.08 -6.23
CA LEU A 415 36.81 9.44 -7.36
C LEU A 415 37.01 10.96 -7.43
N ASP A 416 38.25 11.43 -7.52
CA ASP A 416 38.58 12.87 -7.66
C ASP A 416 37.95 13.50 -8.92
N THR A 417 37.64 12.70 -9.92
CA THR A 417 37.04 13.12 -11.19
C THR A 417 35.50 13.22 -11.12
N VAL A 418 34.87 12.66 -10.08
CA VAL A 418 33.46 12.77 -9.79
C VAL A 418 33.25 13.90 -8.78
N ARG A 419 32.64 14.99 -9.22
CA ARG A 419 32.35 16.16 -8.38
C ARG A 419 31.13 15.93 -7.48
N GLY A 420 30.20 15.10 -7.93
CA GLY A 420 29.00 14.73 -7.18
C GLY A 420 28.20 13.63 -7.87
N VAL A 421 27.39 12.98 -7.08
CA VAL A 421 26.33 12.09 -7.54
C VAL A 421 25.04 12.89 -7.49
N ALA A 422 24.57 13.34 -8.64
CA ALA A 422 23.41 14.22 -8.74
C ALA A 422 22.09 13.49 -8.46
N SER A 423 22.01 12.22 -8.87
CA SER A 423 20.82 11.39 -8.68
C SER A 423 21.16 9.91 -8.76
N ILE A 424 20.45 9.13 -7.96
CA ILE A 424 20.43 7.66 -8.04
C ILE A 424 18.98 7.24 -7.98
N MET A 425 18.54 6.43 -8.92
CA MET A 425 17.17 5.90 -8.90
C MET A 425 17.12 4.47 -9.42
N ARG A 426 16.34 3.63 -8.77
CA ARG A 426 16.10 2.27 -9.25
C ARG A 426 15.21 2.30 -10.48
N VAL A 427 15.43 1.37 -11.40
CA VAL A 427 14.59 1.17 -12.60
C VAL A 427 13.87 -0.15 -12.44
N GLU A 428 12.55 -0.09 -12.46
CA GLU A 428 11.66 -1.22 -12.21
C GLU A 428 10.64 -1.37 -13.37
N GLY A 429 9.92 -2.50 -13.42
CA GLY A 429 8.83 -2.68 -14.38
C GLY A 429 9.26 -3.14 -15.78
N GLU A 430 10.44 -3.77 -15.90
CA GLU A 430 10.91 -4.41 -17.14
C GLU A 430 10.75 -5.94 -17.10
#